data_3ff5c3d3e87475ce9b5fe364265828c1
#
_entry.id   3ff5c3d3e87475ce9b5fe364265828c1
#
_cell.length_a   1.000
_cell.length_b   1.000
_cell.length_c   1.000
_cell.angle_alpha   90.00
_cell.angle_beta   90.00
_cell.angle_gamma   90.00
#
_symmetry.space_group_name_H-M   'P 1'
#
loop_
_entity.id
_entity.type
_entity.pdbx_description
1 polymer ?
#
loop_
_entity_poly.entity_id
_entity_poly.type
_entity_poly.pdbx_seq_one_letter_code
_entity_poly.pdbx_strand_id
1 'polypeptide(L)' 'MAKIKIDDVEYETDEMSDEAKAQVASLQFNDAHMLRLRNELAIADTARIAYATALKKELEREK' A
#
# COMPACT_ATOMS: atom_id res chain seq x y z
N MET A 1 8.83 -4.17 -26.68
CA MET A 1 7.48 -3.63 -26.54
C MET A 1 7.00 -3.79 -25.12
N ALA A 2 6.85 -2.69 -24.43
CA ALA A 2 6.42 -2.72 -23.05
C ALA A 2 4.90 -2.54 -22.98
N LYS A 3 4.27 -3.31 -22.10
CA LYS A 3 2.84 -3.22 -21.86
C LYS A 3 2.61 -2.97 -20.39
N ILE A 4 1.59 -2.20 -20.09
CA ILE A 4 1.15 -2.00 -18.70
C ILE A 4 -0.32 -2.34 -18.60
N LYS A 5 -0.74 -2.71 -17.41
CA LYS A 5 -2.12 -3.06 -17.13
C LYS A 5 -2.68 -2.07 -16.11
N ILE A 6 -3.75 -1.40 -16.49
CA ILE A 6 -4.43 -0.43 -15.62
C ILE A 6 -5.88 -0.85 -15.55
N ASP A 7 -6.38 -1.16 -14.35
CA ASP A 7 -7.76 -1.59 -14.13
C ASP A 7 -8.17 -2.73 -15.07
N ASP A 8 -7.27 -3.73 -15.22
CA ASP A 8 -7.46 -4.92 -16.04
C ASP A 8 -7.47 -4.68 -17.55
N VAL A 9 -7.05 -3.48 -18.00
CA VAL A 9 -6.90 -3.17 -19.40
C VAL A 9 -5.43 -2.99 -19.73
N GLU A 10 -4.94 -3.69 -20.75
CA GLU A 10 -3.55 -3.59 -21.21
C GLU A 10 -3.39 -2.44 -22.20
N TYR A 11 -2.30 -1.70 -22.04
CA TYR A 11 -1.93 -0.61 -22.94
C TYR A 11 -0.49 -0.77 -23.39
N GLU A 12 -0.22 -0.41 -24.65
CA GLU A 12 1.14 -0.36 -25.19
C GLU A 12 1.79 0.95 -24.77
N THR A 13 2.91 0.88 -24.07
CA THR A 13 3.61 2.10 -23.66
C THR A 13 4.22 2.84 -24.84
N ASP A 14 4.58 2.11 -25.90
CA ASP A 14 5.18 2.72 -27.10
C ASP A 14 4.22 3.65 -27.83
N GLU A 15 2.93 3.46 -27.66
CA GLU A 15 1.90 4.27 -28.30
C GLU A 15 1.46 5.47 -27.49
N MET A 16 2.02 5.64 -26.31
CA MET A 16 1.63 6.70 -25.40
C MET A 16 2.35 8.01 -25.71
N SER A 17 1.65 9.12 -25.50
CA SER A 17 2.27 10.44 -25.53
C SER A 17 3.21 10.60 -24.33
N ASP A 18 4.06 11.62 -24.37
CA ASP A 18 4.95 11.91 -23.24
C ASP A 18 4.17 12.22 -21.97
N GLU A 19 3.04 12.93 -22.10
CA GLU A 19 2.17 13.22 -20.97
C GLU A 19 1.58 11.94 -20.39
N ALA A 20 1.16 11.00 -21.23
CA ALA A 20 0.63 9.72 -20.77
C ALA A 20 1.70 8.91 -20.05
N LYS A 21 2.92 8.89 -20.59
CA LYS A 21 4.04 8.19 -19.96
C LYS A 21 4.36 8.77 -18.58
N ALA A 22 4.28 10.09 -18.45
CA ALA A 22 4.50 10.76 -17.16
C ALA A 22 3.44 10.34 -16.15
N GLN A 23 2.19 10.22 -16.57
CA GLN A 23 1.10 9.77 -15.70
C GLN A 23 1.29 8.31 -15.29
N VAL A 24 1.78 7.46 -16.20
CA VAL A 24 2.09 6.07 -15.88
C VAL A 24 3.16 6.01 -14.78
N ALA A 25 4.21 6.80 -14.91
CA ALA A 25 5.27 6.84 -13.89
C ALA A 25 4.73 7.27 -12.53
N SER A 26 3.85 8.28 -12.52
CA SER A 26 3.21 8.75 -11.28
C SER A 26 2.33 7.67 -10.67
N LEU A 27 1.56 6.97 -11.50
CA LEU A 27 0.70 5.89 -11.04
C LEU A 27 1.51 4.76 -10.42
N GLN A 28 2.59 4.35 -11.08
CA GLN A 28 3.47 3.29 -10.58
C GLN A 28 4.13 3.69 -9.26
N PHE A 29 4.57 4.93 -9.15
CA PHE A 29 5.14 5.46 -7.92
C PHE A 29 4.11 5.42 -6.79
N ASN A 30 2.89 5.85 -7.08
CA ASN A 30 1.82 5.87 -6.10
C ASN A 30 1.41 4.46 -5.68
N ASP A 31 1.38 3.50 -6.61
CA ASP A 31 1.05 2.12 -6.28
C ASP A 31 2.08 1.51 -5.32
N ALA A 32 3.36 1.78 -5.55
CA ALA A 32 4.42 1.34 -4.66
C ALA A 32 4.28 1.97 -3.29
N HIS A 33 3.92 3.26 -3.24
CA HIS A 33 3.71 3.97 -1.99
C HIS A 33 2.52 3.39 -1.22
N MET A 34 1.44 3.06 -1.93
CA MET A 34 0.26 2.42 -1.31
C MET A 34 0.60 1.07 -0.71
N LEU A 35 1.41 0.28 -1.40
CA LEU A 35 1.84 -1.02 -0.89
C LEU A 35 2.60 -0.85 0.43
N ARG A 36 3.52 0.12 0.48
CA ARG A 36 4.27 0.42 1.70
C ARG A 36 3.35 0.85 2.83
N LEU A 37 2.36 1.71 2.53
CA LEU A 37 1.41 2.16 3.53
C LEU A 37 0.56 1.01 4.07
N ARG A 38 0.15 0.09 3.21
CA ARG A 38 -0.58 -1.10 3.64
C ARG A 38 0.25 -1.97 4.57
N ASN A 39 1.54 -2.13 4.26
CA ASN A 39 2.45 -2.89 5.11
C ASN A 39 2.65 -2.21 6.45
N GLU A 40 2.80 -0.89 6.47
CA GLU A 40 2.92 -0.12 7.69
C GLU A 40 1.65 -0.23 8.54
N LEU A 41 0.48 -0.19 7.90
CA LEU A 41 -0.78 -0.36 8.60
C LEU A 41 -0.88 -1.74 9.24
N ALA A 42 -0.49 -2.78 8.52
CA ALA A 42 -0.51 -4.14 9.06
C ALA A 42 0.38 -4.27 10.30
N ILE A 43 1.56 -3.66 10.26
CA ILE A 43 2.48 -3.64 11.42
C ILE A 43 1.84 -2.90 12.58
N ALA A 44 1.25 -1.74 12.32
CA ALA A 44 0.60 -0.94 13.35
C ALA A 44 -0.60 -1.67 13.97
N ASP A 45 -1.39 -2.36 13.15
CA ASP A 45 -2.52 -3.16 13.65
C ASP A 45 -2.05 -4.28 14.57
N THR A 46 -0.99 -4.97 14.20
CA THR A 46 -0.42 -6.03 15.04
C THR A 46 0.08 -5.46 16.36
N ALA A 47 0.76 -4.31 16.31
CA ALA A 47 1.25 -3.65 17.52
C ALA A 47 0.09 -3.23 18.42
N ARG A 48 -1.00 -2.70 17.83
CA ARG A 48 -2.17 -2.28 18.60
C ARG A 48 -2.78 -3.45 19.34
N ILE A 49 -2.92 -4.59 18.68
CA ILE A 49 -3.48 -5.80 19.33
C ILE A 49 -2.60 -6.23 20.49
N ALA A 50 -1.28 -6.23 20.30
CA ALA A 50 -0.35 -6.61 21.35
C ALA A 50 -0.43 -5.67 22.54
N TYR A 51 -0.46 -4.36 22.28
CA TYR A 51 -0.56 -3.37 23.35
C TYR A 51 -1.89 -3.45 24.09
N ALA A 52 -2.99 -3.64 23.36
CA ALA A 52 -4.31 -3.78 24.00
C ALA A 52 -4.37 -5.03 24.88
N THR A 53 -3.79 -6.13 24.42
CA THR A 53 -3.73 -7.37 25.18
C THR A 53 -2.90 -7.17 26.46
N ALA A 54 -1.75 -6.52 26.35
CA ALA A 54 -0.88 -6.25 27.49
C ALA A 54 -1.59 -5.35 28.50
N LEU A 55 -2.30 -4.32 28.03
CA LEU A 55 -3.05 -3.43 28.90
C LEU A 55 -4.14 -4.17 29.65
N LYS A 56 -4.90 -5.02 28.96
CA LYS A 56 -5.96 -5.81 29.63
C LYS A 56 -5.40 -6.67 30.73
N LYS A 57 -4.26 -7.31 30.52
CA LYS A 57 -3.61 -8.13 31.55
C LYS A 57 -3.24 -7.30 32.78
N GLU A 58 -2.69 -6.11 32.55
CA GLU A 58 -2.33 -5.24 33.68
C GLU A 58 -3.56 -4.77 34.44
N LEU A 59 -4.63 -4.44 33.73
CA LEU A 59 -5.88 -4.02 34.40
C LEU A 59 -6.50 -5.15 35.24
N GLU A 60 -6.42 -6.39 34.73
CA GLU A 60 -6.92 -7.54 35.48
C GLU A 60 -6.08 -7.83 36.73
N ARG A 61 -4.78 -7.56 36.68
CA ARG A 61 -3.89 -7.76 37.85
C ARG A 61 -4.17 -6.76 38.95
N GLU A 62 -4.70 -5.59 38.62
CA GLU A 62 -5.00 -4.54 39.60
C GLU A 62 -6.27 -4.77 40.39
N LYS A 63 -7.06 -5.78 40.01
CA LYS A 63 -8.31 -6.11 40.73
C LYS A 63 -8.05 -6.89 42.00
#